data_3a84753ea1ed135c4af3f10e487fa185
#
_entry.id   3a84753ea1ed135c4af3f10e487fa185
#
_cell.length_a   1.000
_cell.length_b   1.000
_cell.length_c   1.000
_cell.angle_alpha   90.00
_cell.angle_beta   90.00
_cell.angle_gamma   90.00
#
_symmetry.space_group_name_H-M   'P 1'
#
loop_
_entity.id
_entity.type
_entity.pdbx_description
1 polymer ?
#
loop_
_entity_poly.entity_id
_entity_poly.type
_entity_poly.pdbx_seq_one_letter_code
_entity_poly.pdbx_strand_id
1 'polypeptide(L)'
;MYEKRERYMEDAFHKISRSIVDFLTENQIGNLVVGYNKDWKQNINIGKSNNQKFVQMPFARLRSYLKYKCEMSGIRFICNEESYTSKCDALAYEPVDKHETYLGKRVKRGLFRSSVGKLINADVNGAVNILRKVVGDSEIASRVIDRGLLLSPIR
;
A
#
# COMPACT_ATOMS: atom_id res chain seq x y z
N MET A 1 -10.51 17.54 24.75
CA MET A 1 -9.89 16.24 24.43
C MET A 1 -9.82 15.97 22.93
N TYR A 2 -10.84 16.32 22.14
CA TYR A 2 -10.90 16.14 20.68
C TYR A 2 -9.84 16.94 19.93
N GLU A 3 -9.69 18.23 20.22
CA GLU A 3 -8.70 19.12 19.57
C GLU A 3 -7.25 18.68 19.78
N LYS A 4 -6.89 18.15 20.96
CA LYS A 4 -5.54 17.67 21.24
C LYS A 4 -5.20 16.45 20.36
N ARG A 5 -6.19 15.56 20.12
CA ARG A 5 -6.04 14.40 19.23
C ARG A 5 -5.90 14.83 17.77
N GLU A 6 -6.68 15.80 17.32
CA GLU A 6 -6.63 16.34 15.95
C GLU A 6 -5.25 16.95 15.67
N ARG A 7 -4.73 17.82 16.55
CA ARG A 7 -3.40 18.41 16.42
C ARG A 7 -2.30 17.35 16.39
N TYR A 8 -2.39 16.33 17.24
CA TYR A 8 -1.44 15.23 17.26
C TYR A 8 -1.44 14.45 15.94
N MET A 9 -2.61 14.13 15.40
CA MET A 9 -2.73 13.43 14.12
C MET A 9 -2.23 14.29 12.96
N GLU A 10 -2.51 15.58 12.98
CA GLU A 10 -2.04 16.51 11.97
C GLU A 10 -0.50 16.59 11.96
N ASP A 11 0.12 16.78 13.11
CA ASP A 11 1.58 16.77 13.26
C ASP A 11 2.19 15.43 12.79
N ALA A 12 1.58 14.30 13.19
CA ALA A 12 2.02 12.98 12.75
C ALA A 12 1.93 12.81 11.22
N PHE A 13 0.84 13.25 10.60
CA PHE A 13 0.70 13.17 9.14
C PHE A 13 1.68 14.08 8.40
N HIS A 14 1.98 15.27 8.94
CA HIS A 14 3.00 16.13 8.38
C HIS A 14 4.38 15.48 8.44
N LYS A 15 4.74 14.85 9.57
CA LYS A 15 6.00 14.15 9.75
C LYS A 15 6.11 12.92 8.85
N ILE A 16 5.09 12.06 8.84
CA ILE A 16 5.04 10.85 8.00
C ILE A 16 5.15 11.22 6.52
N SER A 17 4.33 12.16 6.05
CA SER A 17 4.36 12.55 4.65
C SER A 17 5.69 13.19 4.25
N ARG A 18 6.35 13.94 5.16
CA ARG A 18 7.67 14.49 4.91
C ARG A 18 8.73 13.40 4.81
N SER A 19 8.76 12.49 5.79
CA SER A 19 9.72 11.37 5.78
C SER A 19 9.61 10.50 4.53
N ILE A 20 8.38 10.25 4.04
CA ILE A 20 8.17 9.50 2.79
C ILE A 20 8.75 10.28 1.61
N VAL A 21 8.45 11.57 1.47
CA VAL A 21 8.93 12.37 0.34
C VAL A 21 10.46 12.55 0.37
N ASP A 22 11.04 12.76 1.55
CA ASP A 22 12.49 12.84 1.71
C ASP A 22 13.16 11.51 1.28
N PHE A 23 12.63 10.36 1.72
CA PHE A 23 13.11 9.05 1.28
C PHE A 23 13.02 8.87 -0.25
N LEU A 24 11.92 9.28 -0.87
CA LEU A 24 11.75 9.18 -2.33
C LEU A 24 12.77 10.07 -3.06
N THR A 25 13.00 11.28 -2.56
CA THR A 25 13.97 12.23 -3.14
C THR A 25 15.40 11.72 -3.00
N GLU A 26 15.80 11.25 -1.82
CA GLU A 26 17.13 10.69 -1.56
C GLU A 26 17.45 9.47 -2.43
N ASN A 27 16.43 8.67 -2.74
CA ASN A 27 16.56 7.48 -3.58
C ASN A 27 16.23 7.73 -5.07
N GLN A 28 16.06 9.00 -5.47
CA GLN A 28 15.77 9.40 -6.85
C GLN A 28 14.51 8.72 -7.44
N ILE A 29 13.48 8.51 -6.61
CA ILE A 29 12.23 7.88 -6.99
C ILE A 29 11.27 8.96 -7.50
N GLY A 30 10.97 8.95 -8.79
CA GLY A 30 10.14 9.95 -9.46
C GLY A 30 8.62 9.73 -9.36
N ASN A 31 8.16 8.58 -8.85
CA ASN A 31 6.72 8.26 -8.79
C ASN A 31 6.35 7.64 -7.44
N LEU A 32 5.26 8.10 -6.84
CA LEU A 32 4.63 7.49 -5.67
C LEU A 32 3.23 6.99 -6.04
N VAL A 33 3.01 5.68 -5.94
CA VAL A 33 1.70 5.07 -6.14
C VAL A 33 1.09 4.73 -4.79
N VAL A 34 -0.12 5.23 -4.52
CA VAL A 34 -0.85 5.00 -3.27
C VAL A 34 -2.18 4.33 -3.58
N GLY A 35 -2.42 3.17 -2.96
CA GLY A 35 -3.70 2.49 -2.99
C GLY A 35 -4.76 3.23 -2.15
N TYR A 36 -6.00 3.23 -2.60
CA TYR A 36 -7.13 3.64 -1.80
C TYR A 36 -8.33 2.73 -2.05
N ASN A 37 -9.17 2.56 -1.04
CA ASN A 37 -10.42 1.83 -1.15
C ASN A 37 -11.59 2.80 -0.90
N LYS A 38 -12.55 2.87 -1.83
CA LYS A 38 -13.72 3.74 -1.71
C LYS A 38 -14.61 3.33 -0.53
N ASP A 39 -14.74 2.02 -0.30
CA ASP A 39 -15.69 1.44 0.66
C ASP A 39 -15.03 0.94 1.95
N TRP A 40 -13.75 1.24 2.16
CA TRP A 40 -13.00 0.70 3.29
C TRP A 40 -13.61 1.00 4.68
N LYS A 41 -14.39 2.08 4.79
CA LYS A 41 -15.08 2.45 6.03
C LYS A 41 -16.29 1.56 6.34
N GLN A 42 -16.86 0.86 5.36
CA GLN A 42 -18.12 0.15 5.50
C GLN A 42 -17.97 -1.31 5.95
N ASN A 43 -16.82 -1.95 5.69
CA ASN A 43 -16.62 -3.40 5.88
C ASN A 43 -15.44 -3.77 6.80
N ILE A 44 -14.95 -2.84 7.62
CA ILE A 44 -13.84 -3.14 8.53
C ILE A 44 -14.36 -3.87 9.77
N ASN A 45 -13.88 -5.09 9.99
CA ASN A 45 -14.12 -5.87 11.19
C ASN A 45 -12.80 -6.23 11.90
N ILE A 46 -12.25 -5.27 12.64
CA ILE A 46 -11.04 -5.43 13.48
C ILE A 46 -11.37 -5.36 14.98
N GLY A 47 -12.65 -5.58 15.33
CA GLY A 47 -13.19 -5.47 16.69
C GLY A 47 -13.74 -4.06 16.99
N LYS A 48 -14.81 -4.03 17.80
CA LYS A 48 -15.65 -2.83 18.05
C LYS A 48 -14.85 -1.57 18.47
N SER A 49 -13.90 -1.71 19.39
CA SER A 49 -13.06 -0.60 19.87
C SER A 49 -12.03 -0.12 18.83
N ASN A 50 -11.45 -1.05 18.07
CA ASN A 50 -10.48 -0.74 17.05
C ASN A 50 -11.14 -0.16 15.79
N ASN A 51 -12.32 -0.66 15.39
CA ASN A 51 -13.10 -0.12 14.30
C ASN A 51 -13.40 1.37 14.51
N GLN A 52 -13.86 1.76 15.70
CA GLN A 52 -14.13 3.16 16.00
C GLN A 52 -12.91 4.07 15.86
N LYS A 53 -11.75 3.63 16.35
CA LYS A 53 -10.49 4.38 16.24
C LYS A 53 -9.99 4.47 14.80
N PHE A 54 -10.14 3.39 14.04
CA PHE A 54 -9.66 3.27 12.66
C PHE A 54 -10.54 4.06 11.67
N VAL A 55 -11.87 3.98 11.82
CA VAL A 55 -12.83 4.77 11.01
C VAL A 55 -12.64 6.27 11.18
N GLN A 56 -12.14 6.71 12.35
CA GLN A 56 -11.87 8.12 12.64
C GLN A 56 -10.53 8.62 12.09
N MET A 57 -9.68 7.75 11.52
CA MET A 57 -8.41 8.19 10.91
C MET A 57 -8.66 8.88 9.56
N PRO A 58 -8.29 10.16 9.41
CA PRO A 58 -8.54 10.90 8.17
C PRO A 58 -7.46 10.61 7.11
N PHE A 59 -7.39 9.37 6.59
CA PHE A 59 -6.41 8.99 5.57
C PHE A 59 -6.50 9.84 4.28
N ALA A 60 -7.65 10.42 3.99
CA ALA A 60 -7.78 11.38 2.90
C ALA A 60 -6.86 12.60 3.11
N ARG A 61 -6.72 13.06 4.36
CA ARG A 61 -5.82 14.17 4.72
C ARG A 61 -4.36 13.78 4.51
N LEU A 62 -3.96 12.57 4.94
CA LEU A 62 -2.60 12.07 4.70
C LEU A 62 -2.29 12.00 3.19
N ARG A 63 -3.22 11.51 2.37
CA ARG A 63 -3.06 11.49 0.91
C ARG A 63 -2.92 12.89 0.33
N SER A 64 -3.68 13.88 0.82
CA SER A 64 -3.53 15.27 0.40
C SER A 64 -2.15 15.82 0.74
N TYR A 65 -1.61 15.51 1.93
CA TYR A 65 -0.26 15.92 2.33
C TYR A 65 0.82 15.26 1.47
N LEU A 66 0.70 13.98 1.17
CA LEU A 66 1.60 13.30 0.25
C LEU A 66 1.54 13.92 -1.15
N LYS A 67 0.34 14.16 -1.65
CA LYS A 67 0.15 14.73 -2.99
C LYS A 67 0.89 16.06 -3.16
N TYR A 68 0.56 17.09 -2.34
CA TYR A 68 1.17 18.40 -2.52
C TYR A 68 2.68 18.40 -2.26
N LYS A 69 3.19 17.60 -1.30
CA LYS A 69 4.62 17.51 -1.02
C LYS A 69 5.39 16.79 -2.14
N CYS A 70 4.81 15.75 -2.74
CA CYS A 70 5.37 15.11 -3.92
C CYS A 70 5.45 16.10 -5.08
N GLU A 71 4.38 16.84 -5.35
CA GLU A 71 4.32 17.87 -6.40
C GLU A 71 5.41 18.94 -6.19
N MET A 72 5.59 19.43 -4.96
CA MET A 72 6.67 20.37 -4.60
C MET A 72 8.08 19.82 -4.82
N SER A 73 8.25 18.51 -4.73
CA SER A 73 9.55 17.83 -4.90
C SER A 73 9.74 17.24 -6.31
N GLY A 74 8.84 17.54 -7.27
CA GLY A 74 8.90 17.01 -8.63
C GLY A 74 8.59 15.51 -8.74
N ILE A 75 7.95 14.92 -7.71
CA ILE A 75 7.56 13.51 -7.67
C ILE A 75 6.10 13.39 -8.13
N ARG A 76 5.84 12.52 -9.07
CA ARG A 76 4.48 12.24 -9.55
C ARG A 76 3.71 11.42 -8.51
N PHE A 77 2.60 11.95 -8.01
CA PHE A 77 1.68 11.26 -7.11
C PHE A 77 0.55 10.60 -7.89
N ILE A 78 0.40 9.29 -7.75
CA ILE A 78 -0.63 8.49 -8.43
C ILE A 78 -1.48 7.80 -7.38
N CYS A 79 -2.79 8.02 -7.42
CA CYS A 79 -3.74 7.37 -6.53
C CYS A 79 -4.54 6.32 -7.32
N ASN A 80 -4.51 5.06 -6.87
CA ASN A 80 -5.19 3.98 -7.56
C ASN A 80 -6.07 3.16 -6.61
N GLU A 81 -7.17 2.65 -7.11
CA GLU A 81 -8.10 1.81 -6.36
C GLU A 81 -7.48 0.43 -6.10
N GLU A 82 -7.54 -0.04 -4.82
CA GLU A 82 -6.81 -1.22 -4.35
C GLU A 82 -7.64 -2.51 -4.26
N SER A 83 -8.83 -2.58 -4.86
CA SER A 83 -9.66 -3.79 -4.84
C SER A 83 -8.88 -5.01 -5.31
N TYR A 84 -9.05 -6.11 -4.58
CA TYR A 84 -8.47 -7.43 -4.80
C TYR A 84 -6.95 -7.54 -4.69
N THR A 85 -6.20 -6.46 -4.54
CA THR A 85 -4.72 -6.46 -4.51
C THR A 85 -4.12 -7.29 -3.39
N SER A 86 -4.78 -7.40 -2.24
CA SER A 86 -4.32 -8.21 -1.10
C SER A 86 -4.58 -9.71 -1.25
N LYS A 87 -5.42 -10.11 -2.23
CA LYS A 87 -5.82 -11.50 -2.46
C LYS A 87 -5.07 -12.14 -3.62
N CYS A 88 -4.85 -11.39 -4.70
CA CYS A 88 -4.18 -11.86 -5.90
C CYS A 88 -2.70 -12.11 -5.66
N ASP A 89 -2.15 -13.10 -6.33
CA ASP A 89 -0.75 -13.52 -6.23
C ASP A 89 0.14 -12.65 -7.13
N ALA A 90 0.90 -11.75 -6.52
CA ALA A 90 1.77 -10.83 -7.24
C ALA A 90 2.93 -11.54 -7.96
N LEU A 91 3.49 -12.61 -7.36
CA LEU A 91 4.62 -13.35 -7.93
C LEU A 91 4.22 -14.24 -9.10
N ALA A 92 2.97 -14.73 -9.11
CA ALA A 92 2.42 -15.52 -10.21
C ALA A 92 1.77 -14.66 -11.31
N TYR A 93 1.86 -13.33 -11.19
CA TYR A 93 1.20 -12.38 -12.11
C TYR A 93 -0.32 -12.64 -12.27
N GLU A 94 -0.95 -13.16 -11.21
CA GLU A 94 -2.39 -13.35 -11.21
C GLU A 94 -3.10 -12.03 -11.55
N PRO A 95 -4.06 -12.00 -12.50
CA PRO A 95 -4.80 -10.78 -12.83
C PRO A 95 -5.43 -10.16 -11.59
N VAL A 96 -5.27 -8.83 -11.41
CA VAL A 96 -5.77 -8.16 -10.21
C VAL A 96 -7.25 -7.86 -10.36
N ASP A 97 -8.07 -8.87 -10.15
CA ASP A 97 -9.52 -8.83 -10.28
C ASP A 97 -10.22 -9.77 -9.26
N LYS A 98 -11.55 -9.84 -9.33
CA LYS A 98 -12.36 -10.78 -8.55
C LYS A 98 -12.26 -12.18 -9.15
N HIS A 99 -11.78 -13.13 -8.35
CA HIS A 99 -11.73 -14.55 -8.69
C HIS A 99 -12.59 -15.36 -7.72
N GLU A 100 -13.14 -16.47 -8.19
CA GLU A 100 -13.80 -17.47 -7.33
C GLU A 100 -12.76 -18.15 -6.43
N THR A 101 -11.60 -18.47 -7.00
CA THR A 101 -10.42 -19.02 -6.29
C THR A 101 -9.19 -18.23 -6.68
N TYR A 102 -8.35 -17.89 -5.69
CA TYR A 102 -7.08 -17.18 -5.89
C TYR A 102 -5.92 -18.15 -5.91
N LEU A 103 -4.89 -17.88 -6.72
CA LEU A 103 -3.72 -18.74 -6.87
C LEU A 103 -2.89 -18.80 -5.58
N GLY A 104 -2.68 -17.67 -4.96
CA GLY A 104 -1.97 -17.57 -3.68
C GLY A 104 -2.93 -17.51 -2.48
N LYS A 105 -2.38 -17.60 -1.28
CA LYS A 105 -3.18 -17.47 -0.05
C LYS A 105 -2.44 -16.83 1.12
N ARG A 106 -3.17 -16.07 1.91
CA ARG A 106 -2.69 -15.56 3.19
C ARG A 106 -2.58 -16.72 4.20
N VAL A 107 -1.39 -17.01 4.67
CA VAL A 107 -1.12 -18.12 5.63
C VAL A 107 -1.39 -17.68 7.05
N LYS A 108 -0.92 -16.48 7.41
CA LYS A 108 -1.15 -15.82 8.70
C LYS A 108 -1.03 -14.32 8.52
N ARG A 109 -1.24 -13.55 9.60
CA ARG A 109 -1.05 -12.10 9.57
C ARG A 109 0.37 -11.76 9.09
N GLY A 110 0.47 -10.88 8.10
CA GLY A 110 1.74 -10.45 7.51
C GLY A 110 2.42 -11.46 6.57
N LEU A 111 1.86 -12.68 6.36
CA LEU A 111 2.49 -13.70 5.54
C LEU A 111 1.55 -14.22 4.45
N PHE A 112 2.02 -14.17 3.22
CA PHE A 112 1.34 -14.65 2.02
C PHE A 112 2.16 -15.75 1.36
N ARG A 113 1.52 -16.84 0.97
CA ARG A 113 2.12 -17.93 0.20
C ARG A 113 1.67 -17.81 -1.24
N SER A 114 2.64 -17.58 -2.11
CA SER A 114 2.44 -17.58 -3.54
C SER A 114 2.31 -19.00 -4.09
N SER A 115 1.59 -19.17 -5.19
CA SER A 115 1.49 -20.43 -5.95
C SER A 115 2.82 -20.91 -6.52
N VAL A 116 3.78 -20.00 -6.70
CA VAL A 116 5.16 -20.36 -7.12
C VAL A 116 6.01 -20.92 -5.96
N GLY A 117 5.39 -21.25 -4.82
CA GLY A 117 6.04 -21.89 -3.68
C GLY A 117 6.80 -20.95 -2.74
N LYS A 118 6.80 -19.64 -2.97
CA LYS A 118 7.51 -18.64 -2.15
C LYS A 118 6.62 -18.03 -1.09
N LEU A 119 7.22 -17.70 0.05
CA LEU A 119 6.59 -16.91 1.12
C LEU A 119 7.05 -15.47 1.03
N ILE A 120 6.11 -14.54 1.04
CA ILE A 120 6.35 -13.10 0.99
C ILE A 120 5.55 -12.37 2.08
N ASN A 121 5.95 -11.15 2.40
CA ASN A 121 5.14 -10.30 3.26
C ASN A 121 3.81 -9.97 2.55
N ALA A 122 2.69 -10.12 3.26
CA ALA A 122 1.35 -9.92 2.69
C ALA A 122 1.09 -8.46 2.26
N ASP A 123 1.70 -7.49 2.96
CA ASP A 123 1.54 -6.07 2.63
C ASP A 123 2.39 -5.72 1.40
N VAL A 124 3.57 -6.35 1.26
CA VAL A 124 4.40 -6.25 0.04
C VAL A 124 3.67 -6.86 -1.16
N ASN A 125 3.01 -8.03 -1.00
CA ASN A 125 2.17 -8.61 -2.07
C ASN A 125 1.09 -7.62 -2.53
N GLY A 126 0.38 -7.01 -1.59
CA GLY A 126 -0.63 -5.99 -1.89
C GLY A 126 -0.05 -4.76 -2.59
N ALA A 127 1.07 -4.23 -2.10
CA ALA A 127 1.74 -3.06 -2.67
C ALA A 127 2.21 -3.31 -4.11
N VAL A 128 2.78 -4.49 -4.40
CA VAL A 128 3.18 -4.87 -5.76
C VAL A 128 1.96 -4.96 -6.68
N ASN A 129 0.85 -5.54 -6.23
CA ASN A 129 -0.38 -5.59 -7.01
C ASN A 129 -0.98 -4.20 -7.28
N ILE A 130 -0.91 -3.27 -6.32
CA ILE A 130 -1.29 -1.87 -6.54
C ILE A 130 -0.42 -1.24 -7.63
N LEU A 131 0.89 -1.49 -7.58
CA LEU A 131 1.84 -0.98 -8.57
C LEU A 131 1.58 -1.59 -9.95
N ARG A 132 1.34 -2.91 -10.04
CA ARG A 132 0.99 -3.63 -11.29
C ARG A 132 -0.23 -3.02 -11.99
N LYS A 133 -1.26 -2.60 -11.26
CA LYS A 133 -2.43 -1.90 -11.82
C LYS A 133 -2.10 -0.58 -12.50
N VAL A 134 -0.97 0.03 -12.17
CA VAL A 134 -0.55 1.35 -12.72
C VAL A 134 0.46 1.22 -13.83
N VAL A 135 1.48 0.36 -13.66
CA VAL A 135 2.62 0.27 -14.60
C VAL A 135 2.58 -0.96 -15.50
N GLY A 136 1.73 -1.94 -15.18
CA GLY A 136 1.65 -3.21 -15.90
C GLY A 136 2.70 -4.24 -15.46
N ASP A 137 2.52 -5.48 -15.89
CA ASP A 137 3.30 -6.63 -15.43
C ASP A 137 4.73 -6.65 -15.99
N SER A 138 4.94 -6.23 -17.22
CA SER A 138 6.26 -6.22 -17.86
C SER A 138 7.25 -5.31 -17.14
N GLU A 139 6.80 -4.16 -16.69
CA GLU A 139 7.62 -3.19 -15.95
C GLU A 139 7.99 -3.72 -14.56
N ILE A 140 7.07 -4.44 -13.91
CA ILE A 140 7.32 -5.06 -12.60
C ILE A 140 8.30 -6.22 -12.70
N ALA A 141 8.18 -7.08 -13.71
CA ALA A 141 9.08 -8.21 -13.92
C ALA A 141 10.54 -7.75 -13.97
N SER A 142 10.83 -6.75 -14.80
CA SER A 142 12.19 -6.27 -15.03
C SER A 142 12.82 -5.53 -13.85
N ARG A 143 12.01 -4.86 -13.00
CA ARG A 143 12.54 -3.94 -11.99
C ARG A 143 12.41 -4.42 -10.55
N VAL A 144 11.43 -5.24 -10.24
CA VAL A 144 11.10 -5.60 -8.85
C VAL A 144 11.42 -7.05 -8.54
N ILE A 145 11.04 -7.97 -9.42
CA ILE A 145 11.18 -9.42 -9.16
C ILE A 145 12.62 -9.87 -9.36
N ASP A 146 13.29 -9.42 -10.42
CA ASP A 146 14.67 -9.80 -10.74
C ASP A 146 15.69 -9.30 -9.71
N ARG A 147 15.37 -8.22 -8.96
CA ARG A 147 16.23 -7.66 -7.93
C ARG A 147 16.11 -8.33 -6.56
N GLY A 148 15.27 -9.35 -6.40
CA GLY A 148 15.09 -10.06 -5.14
C GLY A 148 14.46 -9.23 -4.00
N LEU A 149 14.01 -8.02 -4.28
CA LEU A 149 13.47 -7.06 -3.29
C LEU A 149 12.23 -7.58 -2.55
N LEU A 150 11.53 -8.56 -3.14
CA LEU A 150 10.33 -9.16 -2.55
C LEU A 150 10.62 -10.30 -1.57
N LEU A 151 11.86 -10.80 -1.51
CA LEU A 151 12.21 -12.02 -0.79
C LEU A 151 12.88 -11.79 0.56
N SER A 152 13.23 -10.55 0.89
CA SER A 152 13.79 -10.22 2.20
C SER A 152 12.67 -9.88 3.18
N PRO A 153 12.36 -10.76 4.15
CA PRO A 153 11.47 -10.36 5.23
C PRO A 153 12.17 -9.24 6.02
N ILE A 154 11.54 -8.09 6.08
CA ILE A 154 11.94 -7.04 7.02
C ILE A 154 11.72 -7.64 8.42
N ARG A 155 12.80 -7.86 9.16
CA ARG A 155 12.78 -8.29 10.57
C ARG A 155 12.25 -7.19 11.46
#